data_a442b3157a4ae5aab3ef4e2a78352819
#
_entry.id   a442b3157a4ae5aab3ef4e2a78352819
#
_cell.length_a   1.000
_cell.length_b   1.000
_cell.length_c   1.000
_cell.angle_alpha   90.00
_cell.angle_beta   90.00
_cell.angle_gamma   90.00
#
_symmetry.space_group_name_H-M   'P 1'
#
loop_
_entity.id
_entity.type
_entity.pdbx_description
1 polymer ?
#
loop_
_entity_poly.entity_id
_entity_poly.type
_entity_poly.pdbx_seq_one_letter_code
_entity_poly.pdbx_strand_id
1 'polypeptide(L)'
;MNLIFRCLVLFLTMMGSEVIFASSGVGNTLDFGELAAFPGAEGYGSMTTGGRGGKVYIVTSLADNGLPGTLRYGIEKLDGPRTIIFQVSGTIFLLKDLKIRKGDLTIAGQTAPGGGICIAGYPVTNYASNVILRFLRFRMGNKECVHPDGADALGGKGAKNVIIDHCSVSWCTDECASFYENDDFTMQWCIISESLRLGGHTKGPHGYGGIWGGEHSSYHHN
;
A
#
# COMPACT_ATOMS: atom_id res chain seq x y z
N MET A 1 47.73 -55.38 40.94
CA MET A 1 46.43 -55.68 40.25
C MET A 1 45.76 -54.37 40.04
N ASN A 2 46.14 -53.66 39.00
CA ASN A 2 45.55 -52.36 38.64
C ASN A 2 45.42 -52.32 37.13
N LEU A 3 44.16 -52.35 36.70
CA LEU A 3 43.77 -52.33 35.32
C LEU A 3 43.62 -50.82 34.86
N ILE A 4 44.53 -50.38 34.01
CA ILE A 4 44.55 -49.07 33.47
C ILE A 4 43.69 -49.09 32.15
N PHE A 5 42.52 -48.46 32.18
CA PHE A 5 41.73 -48.26 31.02
C PHE A 5 42.36 -47.13 30.18
N ARG A 6 42.88 -47.45 29.01
CA ARG A 6 43.32 -46.50 28.00
C ARG A 6 42.11 -46.16 27.16
N CYS A 7 41.60 -44.93 27.29
CA CYS A 7 40.67 -44.34 26.35
C CYS A 7 41.40 -44.01 25.03
N LEU A 8 41.04 -44.75 23.98
CA LEU A 8 41.51 -44.48 22.62
C LEU A 8 40.57 -43.41 22.00
N VAL A 9 41.06 -42.18 21.91
CA VAL A 9 40.35 -41.13 21.16
C VAL A 9 40.65 -41.34 19.69
N LEU A 10 39.64 -41.81 18.96
CA LEU A 10 39.68 -41.91 17.51
C LEU A 10 39.39 -40.52 16.92
N PHE A 11 40.40 -39.86 16.39
CA PHE A 11 40.20 -38.70 15.53
C PHE A 11 39.69 -39.17 14.16
N LEU A 12 38.39 -38.98 13.91
CA LEU A 12 37.82 -39.14 12.59
C LEU A 12 38.10 -37.86 11.82
N THR A 13 39.10 -37.86 10.95
CA THR A 13 39.30 -36.84 9.95
C THR A 13 38.18 -36.98 8.90
N MET A 14 37.19 -36.12 8.97
CA MET A 14 36.26 -35.95 7.86
C MET A 14 37.02 -35.34 6.69
N MET A 15 37.38 -36.16 5.73
CA MET A 15 37.69 -35.69 4.39
C MET A 15 36.46 -35.05 3.81
N GLY A 16 36.51 -33.74 3.62
CA GLY A 16 35.46 -32.99 2.89
C GLY A 16 35.39 -33.49 1.46
N SER A 17 34.38 -34.28 1.16
CA SER A 17 33.97 -34.50 -0.22
C SER A 17 33.32 -33.22 -0.72
N GLU A 18 34.08 -32.40 -1.44
CA GLU A 18 33.48 -31.36 -2.26
C GLU A 18 32.62 -32.05 -3.30
N VAL A 19 31.30 -31.91 -3.13
CA VAL A 19 30.34 -32.30 -4.17
C VAL A 19 30.45 -31.23 -5.24
N ILE A 20 31.29 -31.46 -6.24
CA ILE A 20 31.29 -30.66 -7.47
C ILE A 20 30.02 -31.03 -8.19
N PHE A 21 29.02 -30.16 -8.11
CA PHE A 21 27.90 -30.20 -9.01
C PHE A 21 28.43 -29.84 -10.41
N ALA A 22 28.65 -30.84 -11.24
CA ALA A 22 28.86 -30.63 -12.65
C ALA A 22 27.60 -29.99 -13.21
N SER A 23 27.67 -28.70 -13.52
CA SER A 23 26.69 -28.00 -14.30
C SER A 23 26.65 -28.58 -15.71
N SER A 24 25.86 -29.64 -15.92
CA SER A 24 25.42 -30.01 -17.24
C SER A 24 24.39 -28.94 -17.65
N GLY A 25 24.81 -28.08 -18.58
CA GLY A 25 24.01 -27.00 -19.11
C GLY A 25 22.75 -27.48 -19.80
N VAL A 26 21.69 -27.56 -19.04
CA VAL A 26 20.31 -27.30 -19.46
C VAL A 26 19.76 -26.39 -18.38
N GLY A 27 19.98 -25.12 -18.57
CA GLY A 27 19.40 -24.10 -17.72
C GLY A 27 17.89 -24.03 -17.94
N ASN A 28 17.14 -24.94 -17.32
CA ASN A 28 15.79 -24.64 -16.92
C ASN A 28 15.91 -23.74 -15.68
N THR A 29 16.19 -22.47 -15.88
CA THR A 29 15.73 -21.46 -14.94
C THR A 29 14.22 -21.64 -14.88
N LEU A 30 13.72 -22.20 -13.80
CA LEU A 30 12.30 -22.14 -13.51
C LEU A 30 11.97 -20.65 -13.53
N ASP A 31 11.32 -20.21 -14.60
CA ASP A 31 10.75 -18.89 -14.68
C ASP A 31 9.57 -18.90 -13.68
N PHE A 32 9.81 -18.43 -12.49
CA PHE A 32 8.76 -18.29 -11.48
C PHE A 32 7.79 -17.17 -11.82
N GLY A 33 7.90 -16.58 -13.03
CA GLY A 33 7.13 -15.43 -13.44
C GLY A 33 7.41 -14.20 -12.57
N GLU A 34 6.97 -13.06 -13.03
CA GLU A 34 6.99 -11.87 -12.16
C GLU A 34 5.99 -12.05 -11.01
N LEU A 35 6.44 -11.77 -9.80
CA LEU A 35 5.59 -11.89 -8.61
C LEU A 35 4.52 -10.79 -8.62
N ALA A 36 3.26 -11.18 -8.56
CA ALA A 36 2.15 -10.25 -8.37
C ALA A 36 2.33 -9.38 -7.10
N ALA A 37 1.64 -8.26 -7.05
CA ALA A 37 1.67 -7.32 -5.92
C ALA A 37 1.39 -8.03 -4.58
N PHE A 38 0.43 -8.94 -4.59
CA PHE A 38 0.05 -9.82 -3.48
C PHE A 38 -0.83 -10.96 -4.03
N PRO A 39 -1.04 -12.05 -3.27
CA PRO A 39 -1.99 -13.10 -3.68
C PRO A 39 -3.41 -12.53 -3.89
N GLY A 40 -3.97 -12.72 -5.07
CA GLY A 40 -5.28 -12.18 -5.46
C GLY A 40 -5.23 -10.78 -6.09
N ALA A 41 -4.05 -10.25 -6.41
CA ALA A 41 -3.93 -9.05 -7.23
C ALA A 41 -4.28 -9.38 -8.69
N GLU A 42 -5.20 -8.61 -9.27
CA GLU A 42 -5.71 -8.80 -10.63
C GLU A 42 -5.62 -7.50 -11.43
N GLY A 43 -5.89 -7.59 -12.73
CA GLY A 43 -5.89 -6.43 -13.62
C GLY A 43 -4.51 -5.86 -13.95
N TYR A 44 -4.49 -4.71 -14.56
CA TYR A 44 -3.26 -4.10 -15.08
C TYR A 44 -2.27 -3.69 -13.99
N GLY A 45 -2.75 -3.29 -12.81
CA GLY A 45 -1.91 -2.96 -11.65
C GLY A 45 -1.40 -4.17 -10.86
N SER A 46 -1.71 -5.40 -11.29
CA SER A 46 -1.42 -6.62 -10.52
C SER A 46 0.07 -6.87 -10.29
N MET A 47 0.94 -6.30 -11.12
CA MET A 47 2.39 -6.48 -11.05
C MET A 47 3.09 -5.37 -10.26
N THR A 48 2.33 -4.45 -9.67
CA THR A 48 2.87 -3.37 -8.83
C THR A 48 3.72 -3.94 -7.70
N THR A 49 4.97 -3.50 -7.57
CA THR A 49 5.89 -4.00 -6.53
C THR A 49 5.76 -3.23 -5.22
N GLY A 50 5.29 -1.98 -5.27
CA GLY A 50 5.16 -1.13 -4.10
C GLY A 50 6.47 -1.01 -3.32
N GLY A 51 6.40 -1.16 -2.02
CA GLY A 51 7.56 -1.12 -1.12
C GLY A 51 8.34 -2.42 -0.98
N ARG A 52 8.15 -3.40 -1.87
CA ARG A 52 8.79 -4.72 -1.79
C ARG A 52 10.32 -4.61 -1.73
N GLY A 53 10.94 -5.35 -0.83
CA GLY A 53 12.40 -5.33 -0.63
C GLY A 53 12.94 -4.10 0.10
N GLY A 54 12.06 -3.13 0.43
CA GLY A 54 12.42 -1.92 1.12
C GLY A 54 12.30 -1.99 2.64
N LYS A 55 12.33 -0.82 3.27
CA LYS A 55 12.23 -0.68 4.73
C LYS A 55 10.79 -0.87 5.21
N VAL A 56 10.63 -1.42 6.40
CA VAL A 56 9.35 -1.43 7.12
C VAL A 56 9.30 -0.20 8.03
N TYR A 57 8.23 0.59 7.89
CA TYR A 57 7.95 1.71 8.77
C TYR A 57 6.68 1.45 9.56
N ILE A 58 6.77 1.61 10.87
CA ILE A 58 5.65 1.31 11.78
C ILE A 58 4.97 2.60 12.22
N VAL A 59 3.67 2.70 11.95
CA VAL A 59 2.82 3.76 12.48
C VAL A 59 2.40 3.39 13.89
N THR A 60 2.79 4.23 14.84
CA THR A 60 2.55 4.05 16.28
C THR A 60 1.65 5.13 16.87
N SER A 61 1.25 6.13 16.06
CA SER A 61 0.42 7.24 16.47
C SER A 61 -0.64 7.57 15.43
N LEU A 62 -1.84 7.91 15.90
CA LEU A 62 -2.94 8.40 15.04
C LEU A 62 -2.85 9.91 14.77
N ALA A 63 -1.88 10.62 15.34
CA ALA A 63 -1.66 12.04 15.06
C ALA A 63 -1.23 12.26 13.60
N ASP A 64 -1.53 13.46 13.05
CA ASP A 64 -1.15 13.86 11.69
C ASP A 64 -0.14 15.04 11.69
N ASN A 65 0.66 15.15 12.71
CA ASN A 65 1.62 16.25 12.89
C ASN A 65 2.93 16.10 12.09
N GLY A 66 3.09 15.02 11.33
CA GLY A 66 4.27 14.77 10.50
C GLY A 66 5.55 14.41 11.28
N LEU A 67 5.44 14.06 12.56
CA LEU A 67 6.55 13.56 13.36
C LEU A 67 6.74 12.04 13.19
N PRO A 68 7.92 11.50 13.51
CA PRO A 68 8.15 10.05 13.50
C PRO A 68 7.05 9.28 14.26
N GLY A 69 6.66 8.14 13.72
CA GLY A 69 5.55 7.33 14.24
C GLY A 69 4.19 7.66 13.62
N THR A 70 4.05 8.73 12.83
CA THR A 70 2.79 9.10 12.15
C THR A 70 2.74 8.58 10.72
N LEU A 71 1.53 8.38 10.18
CA LEU A 71 1.33 7.99 8.77
C LEU A 71 1.95 9.03 7.81
N ARG A 72 1.70 10.31 8.06
CA ARG A 72 2.22 11.41 7.24
C ARG A 72 3.75 11.39 7.16
N TYR A 73 4.44 11.11 8.26
CA TYR A 73 5.90 10.98 8.25
C TYR A 73 6.37 9.87 7.31
N GLY A 74 5.75 8.69 7.39
CA GLY A 74 6.09 7.55 6.53
C GLY A 74 5.87 7.83 5.04
N ILE A 75 4.86 8.62 4.70
CA ILE A 75 4.54 8.99 3.32
C ILE A 75 5.44 10.12 2.81
N GLU A 76 5.53 11.23 3.55
CA GLU A 76 6.14 12.46 3.04
C GLU A 76 7.65 12.57 3.33
N LYS A 77 8.15 11.96 4.41
CA LYS A 77 9.53 12.18 4.88
C LYS A 77 10.49 11.07 4.50
N LEU A 78 10.01 9.84 4.39
CA LEU A 78 10.87 8.72 4.05
C LEU A 78 11.08 8.61 2.54
N ASP A 79 12.28 8.19 2.14
CA ASP A 79 12.66 7.96 0.76
C ASP A 79 12.96 6.50 0.48
N GLY A 80 12.83 6.11 -0.79
CA GLY A 80 13.07 4.78 -1.30
C GLY A 80 11.94 3.79 -0.99
N PRO A 81 12.12 2.53 -1.39
CA PRO A 81 11.12 1.48 -1.22
C PRO A 81 10.78 1.28 0.26
N ARG A 82 9.49 1.28 0.58
CA ARG A 82 9.02 1.15 1.97
C ARG A 82 7.62 0.59 2.09
N THR A 83 7.43 -0.24 3.11
CA THR A 83 6.12 -0.74 3.51
C THR A 83 5.72 -0.11 4.83
N ILE A 84 4.61 0.60 4.83
CA ILE A 84 4.01 1.20 6.03
C ILE A 84 3.04 0.19 6.64
N ILE A 85 3.27 -0.16 7.88
CA ILE A 85 2.42 -1.03 8.70
C ILE A 85 1.93 -0.28 9.94
N PHE A 86 0.91 -0.80 10.62
CA PHE A 86 0.27 -0.12 11.74
C PHE A 86 0.32 -0.97 13.00
N GLN A 87 0.76 -0.36 14.09
CA GLN A 87 0.69 -0.90 15.45
C GLN A 87 -0.49 -0.33 16.24
N VAL A 88 -1.20 0.62 15.64
CA VAL A 88 -2.38 1.29 16.20
C VAL A 88 -3.59 1.10 15.30
N SER A 89 -4.79 1.26 15.83
CA SER A 89 -6.04 1.31 15.07
C SER A 89 -6.86 2.51 15.47
N GLY A 90 -7.70 2.98 14.55
CA GLY A 90 -8.59 4.12 14.80
C GLY A 90 -8.62 5.10 13.63
N THR A 91 -9.02 6.33 13.92
CA THR A 91 -9.13 7.38 12.91
C THR A 91 -7.95 8.35 13.00
N ILE A 92 -7.25 8.51 11.89
CA ILE A 92 -6.26 9.57 11.69
C ILE A 92 -7.00 10.76 11.09
N PHE A 93 -7.20 11.80 11.88
CA PHE A 93 -7.76 13.06 11.41
C PHE A 93 -6.63 13.88 10.79
N LEU A 94 -6.69 14.04 9.50
CA LEU A 94 -5.71 14.83 8.76
C LEU A 94 -5.82 16.30 9.15
N LEU A 95 -4.70 17.00 9.21
CA LEU A 95 -4.62 18.45 9.43
C LEU A 95 -4.56 19.25 8.13
N LYS A 96 -4.33 18.57 7.01
CA LYS A 96 -4.31 19.09 5.64
C LYS A 96 -4.29 17.94 4.66
N ASP A 97 -4.47 18.23 3.38
CA ASP A 97 -4.34 17.25 2.29
C ASP A 97 -3.14 16.34 2.52
N LEU A 98 -3.34 15.05 2.26
CA LEU A 98 -2.27 14.07 2.28
C LEU A 98 -1.91 13.69 0.84
N LYS A 99 -0.73 14.11 0.39
CA LYS A 99 -0.28 13.89 -0.99
C LYS A 99 0.84 12.84 -1.04
N ILE A 100 0.59 11.73 -1.70
CA ILE A 100 1.58 10.69 -1.95
C ILE A 100 2.37 11.11 -3.19
N ARG A 101 3.59 11.59 -3.01
CA ARG A 101 4.48 12.06 -4.09
C ARG A 101 5.74 11.21 -4.25
N LYS A 102 5.98 10.29 -3.32
CA LYS A 102 7.12 9.38 -3.32
C LYS A 102 6.61 7.96 -3.48
N GLY A 103 6.95 7.36 -4.60
CA GLY A 103 6.56 6.01 -4.97
C GLY A 103 7.30 4.91 -4.23
N ASP A 104 7.31 3.73 -4.82
CA ASP A 104 7.86 2.51 -4.21
C ASP A 104 7.30 2.29 -2.80
N LEU A 105 5.97 2.44 -2.68
CA LEU A 105 5.27 2.49 -1.41
C LEU A 105 4.17 1.43 -1.31
N THR A 106 4.15 0.70 -0.22
CA THR A 106 3.00 -0.11 0.21
C THR A 106 2.45 0.44 1.51
N ILE A 107 1.14 0.72 1.57
CA ILE A 107 0.43 1.01 2.83
C ILE A 107 -0.48 -0.18 3.14
N ALA A 108 -0.07 -0.95 4.14
CA ALA A 108 -0.68 -2.23 4.50
C ALA A 108 -1.65 -2.07 5.68
N GLY A 109 -2.86 -1.55 5.42
CA GLY A 109 -3.87 -1.29 6.44
C GLY A 109 -4.33 -2.55 7.19
N GLN A 110 -4.23 -3.75 6.57
CA GLN A 110 -4.56 -5.03 7.19
C GLN A 110 -3.66 -5.40 8.39
N THR A 111 -2.55 -4.71 8.58
CA THR A 111 -1.67 -4.94 9.73
C THR A 111 -2.16 -4.23 10.99
N ALA A 112 -3.08 -3.30 10.86
CA ALA A 112 -3.64 -2.59 12.00
C ALA A 112 -4.47 -3.52 12.89
N PRO A 113 -4.35 -3.41 14.22
CA PRO A 113 -5.16 -4.18 15.14
C PRO A 113 -6.64 -3.75 15.10
N GLY A 114 -7.52 -4.57 15.69
CA GLY A 114 -8.92 -4.22 15.94
C GLY A 114 -9.68 -3.79 14.69
N GLY A 115 -10.27 -2.61 14.72
CA GLY A 115 -11.09 -2.08 13.64
C GLY A 115 -10.34 -1.49 12.44
N GLY A 116 -9.00 -1.58 12.39
CA GLY A 116 -8.20 -1.06 11.28
C GLY A 116 -8.04 0.47 11.28
N ILE A 117 -7.63 1.04 10.15
CA ILE A 117 -7.33 2.46 10.00
C ILE A 117 -8.40 3.17 9.16
N CYS A 118 -8.85 4.31 9.66
CA CYS A 118 -9.63 5.30 8.93
C CYS A 118 -8.80 6.58 8.77
N ILE A 119 -8.79 7.15 7.57
CA ILE A 119 -8.14 8.43 7.27
C ILE A 119 -9.27 9.41 6.97
N ALA A 120 -9.35 10.52 7.71
CA ALA A 120 -10.49 11.42 7.68
C ALA A 120 -10.08 12.90 7.67
N GLY A 121 -11.00 13.77 7.29
CA GLY A 121 -10.90 15.23 7.41
C GLY A 121 -10.47 15.94 6.13
N TYR A 122 -9.52 15.38 5.38
CA TYR A 122 -8.99 16.00 4.15
C TYR A 122 -8.79 14.97 3.02
N PRO A 123 -8.67 15.45 1.78
CA PRO A 123 -8.34 14.61 0.63
C PRO A 123 -7.03 13.83 0.78
N VAL A 124 -7.03 12.62 0.22
CA VAL A 124 -5.81 11.83 0.00
C VAL A 124 -5.60 11.67 -1.49
N THR A 125 -4.46 12.13 -2.02
CA THR A 125 -4.19 12.09 -3.46
C THR A 125 -2.86 11.42 -3.77
N ASN A 126 -2.89 10.44 -4.67
CA ASN A 126 -1.70 9.77 -5.17
C ASN A 126 -1.21 10.39 -6.48
N TYR A 127 0.02 10.86 -6.50
CA TYR A 127 0.76 11.33 -7.68
C TYR A 127 2.01 10.49 -7.97
N ALA A 128 2.21 9.42 -7.21
CA ALA A 128 3.43 8.63 -7.28
C ALA A 128 3.16 7.30 -7.96
N SER A 129 4.13 6.82 -8.72
CA SER A 129 4.11 5.50 -9.33
C SER A 129 4.58 4.42 -8.36
N ASN A 130 4.23 3.18 -8.67
CA ASN A 130 4.56 2.00 -7.89
C ASN A 130 4.03 2.06 -6.45
N VAL A 131 2.69 2.15 -6.32
CA VAL A 131 2.00 2.31 -5.04
C VAL A 131 0.95 1.23 -4.83
N ILE A 132 0.96 0.64 -3.66
CA ILE A 132 -0.04 -0.34 -3.18
C ILE A 132 -0.74 0.23 -1.96
N LEU A 133 -2.09 0.39 -2.03
CA LEU A 133 -2.93 0.80 -0.91
C LEU A 133 -3.92 -0.32 -0.58
N ARG A 134 -3.91 -0.83 0.65
CA ARG A 134 -4.78 -1.95 1.03
C ARG A 134 -5.43 -1.78 2.38
N PHE A 135 -6.69 -2.21 2.48
CA PHE A 135 -7.46 -2.32 3.72
C PHE A 135 -7.54 -1.00 4.51
N LEU A 136 -7.77 0.11 3.81
CA LEU A 136 -7.91 1.44 4.39
C LEU A 136 -9.33 1.97 4.18
N ARG A 137 -9.77 2.81 5.11
CA ARG A 137 -11.02 3.56 4.96
C ARG A 137 -10.69 5.04 4.81
N PHE A 138 -11.29 5.67 3.81
CA PHE A 138 -11.17 7.11 3.56
C PHE A 138 -12.53 7.77 3.80
N ARG A 139 -12.58 8.68 4.75
CA ARG A 139 -13.80 9.39 5.20
C ARG A 139 -13.49 10.87 5.29
N MET A 140 -13.39 11.54 4.14
CA MET A 140 -12.98 12.93 4.07
C MET A 140 -13.89 13.81 4.93
N GLY A 141 -15.19 13.74 4.70
CA GLY A 141 -16.13 14.67 5.32
C GLY A 141 -16.05 16.08 4.72
N ASN A 142 -16.83 17.00 5.26
CA ASN A 142 -16.86 18.38 4.78
C ASN A 142 -16.55 19.44 5.87
N LYS A 143 -16.27 19.01 7.10
CA LYS A 143 -16.04 19.93 8.24
C LYS A 143 -14.81 20.81 8.06
N GLU A 144 -13.74 20.19 7.56
CA GLU A 144 -12.42 20.84 7.42
C GLU A 144 -12.15 21.21 5.94
N CYS A 145 -13.10 20.92 5.05
CA CYS A 145 -12.91 21.15 3.62
C CYS A 145 -13.12 22.63 3.30
N VAL A 146 -12.03 23.34 3.14
CA VAL A 146 -12.04 24.78 2.77
C VAL A 146 -12.42 24.98 1.30
N HIS A 147 -12.12 24.00 0.46
CA HIS A 147 -12.39 24.01 -0.97
C HIS A 147 -13.14 22.73 -1.36
N PRO A 148 -14.49 22.72 -1.24
CA PRO A 148 -15.28 21.52 -1.54
C PRO A 148 -15.26 21.14 -3.02
N ASP A 149 -14.97 22.08 -3.90
CA ASP A 149 -14.87 21.83 -5.33
C ASP A 149 -13.58 21.09 -5.67
N GLY A 150 -13.69 19.92 -6.29
CA GLY A 150 -12.56 19.06 -6.61
C GLY A 150 -11.96 18.34 -5.39
N ALA A 151 -12.70 18.21 -4.29
CA ALA A 151 -12.25 17.54 -3.08
C ALA A 151 -12.71 16.08 -3.06
N ASP A 152 -11.88 15.21 -3.64
CA ASP A 152 -12.07 13.77 -3.67
C ASP A 152 -11.56 13.13 -2.37
N ALA A 153 -12.30 12.15 -1.85
CA ALA A 153 -11.86 11.49 -0.63
C ALA A 153 -10.58 10.67 -0.85
N LEU A 154 -10.47 10.03 -2.01
CA LEU A 154 -9.24 9.38 -2.48
C LEU A 154 -9.10 9.62 -3.98
N GLY A 155 -8.02 10.23 -4.42
CA GLY A 155 -7.77 10.50 -5.83
C GLY A 155 -6.36 10.14 -6.28
N GLY A 156 -6.16 10.16 -7.60
CA GLY A 156 -4.85 9.94 -8.20
C GLY A 156 -4.82 10.28 -9.67
N LYS A 157 -3.68 10.83 -10.12
CA LYS A 157 -3.50 11.27 -11.50
C LYS A 157 -2.08 11.05 -11.99
N GLY A 158 -1.94 10.56 -13.23
CA GLY A 158 -0.67 10.52 -13.96
C GLY A 158 0.35 9.56 -13.36
N ALA A 159 -0.07 8.56 -12.60
CA ALA A 159 0.79 7.57 -11.98
C ALA A 159 0.80 6.24 -12.76
N LYS A 160 1.88 5.47 -12.62
CA LYS A 160 2.00 4.12 -13.19
C LYS A 160 2.17 3.06 -12.11
N ASN A 161 1.71 1.84 -12.41
CA ASN A 161 1.82 0.72 -11.48
C ASN A 161 1.19 1.04 -10.13
N VAL A 162 -0.12 1.14 -10.08
CA VAL A 162 -0.86 1.41 -8.84
C VAL A 162 -1.96 0.37 -8.65
N ILE A 163 -2.03 -0.18 -7.45
CA ILE A 163 -3.15 -1.05 -7.08
C ILE A 163 -3.76 -0.62 -5.74
N ILE A 164 -5.09 -0.46 -5.75
CA ILE A 164 -5.91 -0.13 -4.59
C ILE A 164 -6.84 -1.31 -4.35
N ASP A 165 -6.75 -1.89 -3.16
CA ASP A 165 -7.39 -3.16 -2.86
C ASP A 165 -8.05 -3.17 -1.49
N HIS A 166 -9.29 -3.68 -1.40
CA HIS A 166 -10.05 -3.78 -0.16
C HIS A 166 -10.14 -2.46 0.62
N CYS A 167 -10.27 -1.34 -0.09
CA CYS A 167 -10.46 -0.02 0.52
C CYS A 167 -11.93 0.38 0.51
N SER A 168 -12.29 1.29 1.40
CA SER A 168 -13.64 1.86 1.43
C SER A 168 -13.53 3.39 1.43
N VAL A 169 -14.24 4.04 0.50
CA VAL A 169 -14.12 5.46 0.23
C VAL A 169 -15.49 6.10 0.27
N SER A 170 -15.66 7.10 1.12
CA SER A 170 -16.95 7.77 1.32
C SER A 170 -16.80 9.21 1.81
N TRP A 171 -17.91 9.95 1.82
CA TRP A 171 -18.06 11.27 2.40
C TRP A 171 -17.21 12.35 1.71
N CYS A 172 -17.07 12.22 0.40
CA CYS A 172 -16.50 13.25 -0.47
C CYS A 172 -17.47 14.41 -0.67
N THR A 173 -16.95 15.55 -1.10
CA THR A 173 -17.77 16.71 -1.51
C THR A 173 -17.85 16.86 -3.01
N ASP A 174 -16.92 16.25 -3.74
CA ASP A 174 -16.93 16.14 -5.21
C ASP A 174 -17.05 14.66 -5.59
N GLU A 175 -15.98 13.95 -5.91
CA GLU A 175 -16.00 12.51 -6.13
C GLU A 175 -15.43 11.74 -4.95
N CYS A 176 -15.94 10.53 -4.72
CA CYS A 176 -15.36 9.69 -3.66
C CYS A 176 -13.99 9.15 -4.07
N ALA A 177 -13.88 8.57 -5.29
CA ALA A 177 -12.66 7.97 -5.77
C ALA A 177 -12.40 8.32 -7.23
N SER A 178 -11.49 9.24 -7.54
CA SER A 178 -11.18 9.66 -8.90
C SER A 178 -9.77 9.30 -9.30
N PHE A 179 -9.65 8.46 -10.35
CA PHE A 179 -8.37 8.03 -10.88
C PHE A 179 -8.39 8.14 -12.41
N TYR A 180 -7.55 9.01 -12.95
CA TYR A 180 -7.48 9.28 -14.40
C TYR A 180 -6.05 9.59 -14.85
N GLU A 181 -5.81 9.44 -16.14
CA GLU A 181 -4.45 9.57 -16.72
C GLU A 181 -3.41 8.65 -16.06
N ASN A 182 -3.85 7.58 -15.40
CA ASN A 182 -2.96 6.56 -14.84
C ASN A 182 -2.69 5.47 -15.88
N ASP A 183 -1.60 4.72 -15.71
CA ASP A 183 -1.22 3.60 -16.55
C ASP A 183 -0.85 2.40 -15.65
N ASP A 184 -1.23 1.19 -16.07
CA ASP A 184 -1.09 -0.02 -15.26
C ASP A 184 -1.74 0.14 -13.86
N PHE A 185 -3.02 0.50 -13.86
CA PHE A 185 -3.81 0.78 -12.67
C PHE A 185 -4.84 -0.31 -12.39
N THR A 186 -5.02 -0.66 -11.13
CA THR A 186 -6.15 -1.48 -10.67
C THR A 186 -6.79 -0.90 -9.42
N MET A 187 -8.12 -0.84 -9.40
CA MET A 187 -8.92 -0.69 -8.19
C MET A 187 -9.85 -1.89 -8.07
N GLN A 188 -9.67 -2.69 -7.03
CA GLN A 188 -10.41 -3.94 -6.84
C GLN A 188 -10.91 -4.11 -5.42
N TRP A 189 -12.06 -4.82 -5.26
CA TRP A 189 -12.65 -5.18 -3.98
C TRP A 189 -12.85 -3.97 -3.05
N CYS A 190 -13.21 -2.83 -3.61
CA CYS A 190 -13.41 -1.60 -2.88
C CYS A 190 -14.90 -1.28 -2.74
N ILE A 191 -15.24 -0.49 -1.73
CA ILE A 191 -16.58 0.08 -1.55
C ILE A 191 -16.48 1.58 -1.75
N ILE A 192 -17.21 2.12 -2.73
CA ILE A 192 -17.29 3.54 -3.03
C ILE A 192 -18.75 3.95 -2.84
N SER A 193 -19.03 4.77 -1.82
CA SER A 193 -20.40 5.03 -1.41
C SER A 193 -20.54 6.34 -0.64
N GLU A 194 -21.78 6.75 -0.40
CA GLU A 194 -22.15 7.83 0.52
C GLU A 194 -21.42 9.16 0.26
N SER A 195 -21.34 9.58 -1.00
CA SER A 195 -20.91 10.95 -1.33
C SER A 195 -21.83 11.98 -0.66
N LEU A 196 -21.26 13.08 -0.20
CA LEU A 196 -22.00 14.15 0.48
C LEU A 196 -22.66 15.06 -0.55
N ARG A 197 -23.83 14.68 -1.06
CA ARG A 197 -24.53 15.43 -2.09
C ARG A 197 -24.73 16.91 -1.76
N LEU A 198 -24.87 17.26 -0.50
CA LEU A 198 -24.99 18.63 0.01
C LEU A 198 -23.73 19.05 0.77
N GLY A 199 -22.56 18.63 0.29
CA GLY A 199 -21.26 18.83 0.93
C GLY A 199 -20.71 20.27 0.90
N GLY A 200 -21.40 21.19 0.20
CA GLY A 200 -20.99 22.59 0.07
C GLY A 200 -20.33 22.94 -1.27
N HIS A 201 -20.40 22.06 -2.28
CA HIS A 201 -19.88 22.33 -3.61
C HIS A 201 -20.59 23.52 -4.25
N THR A 202 -19.85 24.42 -4.95
CA THR A 202 -20.39 25.66 -5.54
C THR A 202 -21.45 25.43 -6.62
N LYS A 203 -21.42 24.28 -7.31
CA LYS A 203 -22.45 23.86 -8.26
C LYS A 203 -23.78 23.44 -7.61
N GLY A 204 -23.91 23.52 -6.30
CA GLY A 204 -25.06 23.05 -5.53
C GLY A 204 -24.98 21.55 -5.20
N PRO A 205 -26.13 20.83 -5.25
CA PRO A 205 -26.14 19.40 -4.99
C PRO A 205 -25.15 18.66 -5.90
N HIS A 206 -24.07 18.13 -5.31
CA HIS A 206 -22.95 17.49 -5.98
C HIS A 206 -22.52 16.27 -5.17
N GLY A 207 -21.55 15.53 -5.65
CA GLY A 207 -21.07 14.32 -4.99
C GLY A 207 -21.36 13.09 -5.84
N TYR A 208 -20.28 12.52 -6.34
CA TYR A 208 -20.29 11.39 -7.26
C TYR A 208 -19.45 10.24 -6.74
N GLY A 209 -19.56 9.06 -7.37
CA GLY A 209 -18.72 7.90 -7.06
C GLY A 209 -17.27 8.12 -7.45
N GLY A 210 -17.02 8.61 -8.65
CA GLY A 210 -15.67 8.87 -9.13
C GLY A 210 -15.60 9.18 -10.61
N ILE A 211 -14.44 9.66 -11.03
CA ILE A 211 -14.02 9.75 -12.42
C ILE A 211 -12.96 8.69 -12.66
N TRP A 212 -13.21 7.78 -13.62
CA TRP A 212 -12.34 6.63 -13.86
C TRP A 212 -11.88 6.62 -15.30
N GLY A 213 -10.57 6.54 -15.48
CA GLY A 213 -9.96 6.52 -16.80
C GLY A 213 -8.46 6.34 -16.72
N GLY A 214 -7.82 6.26 -17.90
CA GLY A 214 -6.38 6.04 -18.04
C GLY A 214 -6.12 4.91 -19.03
N GLU A 215 -4.85 4.70 -19.35
CA GLU A 215 -4.41 3.56 -20.15
C GLU A 215 -4.23 2.35 -19.25
N HIS A 216 -4.53 1.15 -19.73
CA HIS A 216 -4.38 -0.09 -18.95
C HIS A 216 -4.94 0.05 -17.52
N SER A 217 -6.20 0.39 -17.41
CA SER A 217 -6.87 0.58 -16.12
C SER A 217 -7.99 -0.42 -15.90
N SER A 218 -7.98 -1.07 -14.73
CA SER A 218 -8.99 -2.05 -14.30
C SER A 218 -9.73 -1.57 -13.07
N TYR A 219 -11.06 -1.63 -13.14
CA TYR A 219 -11.96 -1.32 -12.03
C TYR A 219 -12.95 -2.49 -11.91
N HIS A 220 -12.79 -3.34 -10.92
CA HIS A 220 -13.60 -4.54 -10.80
C HIS A 220 -13.83 -4.99 -9.36
N HIS A 221 -14.91 -5.71 -9.13
CA HIS A 221 -15.32 -6.17 -7.79
C HIS A 221 -15.56 -5.03 -6.78
N ASN A 222 -16.00 -3.86 -7.25
CA ASN A 222 -16.25 -2.68 -6.41
C ASN A 222 -17.75 -2.43 -6.21
#